data_5e4f821c6528f5a67cec30941b7260d3
#
_entry.id   5e4f821c6528f5a67cec30941b7260d3
#
_cell.length_a   1.000
_cell.length_b   1.000
_cell.length_c   1.000
_cell.angle_alpha   90.00
_cell.angle_beta   90.00
_cell.angle_gamma   90.00
#
_symmetry.space_group_name_H-M   'P 1'
#
loop_
_entity.id
_entity.type
_entity.pdbx_description
1 polymer ?
#
loop_
_entity_poly.entity_id
_entity_poly.type
_entity_poly.pdbx_seq_one_letter_code
_entity_poly.pdbx_strand_id
1 'polypeptide(L)'
;IYTGERLKKANPRIKIFILTSYMDYLDEAMKFHVFRYLSKPVDEKRLFRNMKEALYQIEMETEPVPIETKDGIIVRQAEEIVYIETDRRKTNIITVDQVYETVHPMRDWDTLLQIGCFFQTHRSFIINMRYVTSFTKDTVTLAGPDGQAYTAYLTKRNYSSFKNAFFLYLESTI
;
A
#
# COMPACT_ATOMS: atom_id res chain seq x y z
N ILE A 1 -17.81 12.34 -18.24
CA ILE A 1 -16.72 13.23 -17.79
C ILE A 1 -17.16 14.00 -16.55
N TYR A 2 -18.13 14.88 -16.63
CA TYR A 2 -18.64 15.65 -15.48
C TYR A 2 -19.04 14.81 -14.26
N THR A 3 -19.65 13.63 -14.48
CA THR A 3 -20.02 12.70 -13.42
C THR A 3 -18.78 12.12 -12.71
N GLY A 4 -17.72 11.77 -13.47
CA GLY A 4 -16.48 11.23 -12.91
C GLY A 4 -15.78 12.22 -11.97
N GLU A 5 -15.70 13.48 -12.33
CA GLU A 5 -15.14 14.55 -11.47
C GLU A 5 -15.93 14.72 -10.18
N ARG A 6 -17.25 14.73 -10.25
CA ARG A 6 -18.11 14.82 -9.05
C ARG A 6 -17.95 13.63 -8.13
N LEU A 7 -17.87 12.42 -8.69
CA LEU A 7 -17.64 11.20 -7.91
C LEU A 7 -16.27 11.25 -7.22
N LYS A 8 -15.21 11.66 -7.91
CA LYS A 8 -13.88 11.81 -7.31
C LYS A 8 -13.83 12.91 -6.25
N LYS A 9 -14.55 14.01 -6.42
CA LYS A 9 -14.67 15.05 -5.37
C LYS A 9 -15.41 14.56 -4.14
N ALA A 10 -16.48 13.76 -4.34
CA ALA A 10 -17.24 13.19 -3.24
C ALA A 10 -16.50 12.07 -2.51
N ASN A 11 -15.75 11.25 -3.24
CA ASN A 11 -14.92 10.18 -2.70
C ASN A 11 -13.62 10.07 -3.53
N PRO A 12 -12.49 10.65 -3.07
CA PRO A 12 -11.21 10.57 -3.77
C PRO A 12 -10.68 9.15 -3.99
N ARG A 13 -11.11 8.20 -3.15
CA ARG A 13 -10.68 6.78 -3.22
C ARG A 13 -11.48 5.94 -4.21
N ILE A 14 -12.57 6.47 -4.79
CA ILE A 14 -13.39 5.73 -5.74
C ILE A 14 -12.56 5.27 -6.95
N LYS A 15 -12.69 4.01 -7.34
CA LYS A 15 -12.07 3.46 -8.55
C LYS A 15 -13.10 3.51 -9.67
N ILE A 16 -12.84 4.32 -10.68
CA ILE A 16 -13.77 4.55 -11.81
C ILE A 16 -13.32 3.75 -13.02
N PHE A 17 -14.21 2.91 -13.54
CA PHE A 17 -14.04 2.21 -14.80
C PHE A 17 -14.92 2.88 -15.87
N ILE A 18 -14.35 3.19 -17.02
CA ILE A 18 -15.10 3.69 -18.18
C ILE A 18 -15.12 2.59 -19.24
N LEU A 19 -16.33 2.18 -19.64
CA LEU A 19 -16.56 1.20 -20.69
C LEU A 19 -17.26 1.90 -21.85
N THR A 20 -16.59 2.02 -23.01
CA THR A 20 -17.12 2.79 -24.15
C THR A 20 -16.66 2.22 -25.48
N SER A 21 -17.42 2.50 -26.54
CA SER A 21 -17.02 2.29 -27.93
C SER A 21 -16.24 3.49 -28.51
N TYR A 22 -16.23 4.61 -27.77
CA TYR A 22 -15.62 5.87 -28.23
C TYR A 22 -14.30 6.10 -27.49
N MET A 23 -13.20 6.20 -28.23
CA MET A 23 -11.86 6.43 -27.68
C MET A 23 -11.47 7.90 -27.59
N ASP A 24 -12.23 8.80 -28.20
CA ASP A 24 -11.92 10.23 -28.34
C ASP A 24 -11.88 10.99 -27.00
N TYR A 25 -12.46 10.43 -25.94
CA TYR A 25 -12.51 11.03 -24.61
C TYR A 25 -11.49 10.47 -23.62
N LEU A 26 -10.49 9.72 -24.11
CA LEU A 26 -9.49 9.10 -23.27
C LEU A 26 -8.66 10.15 -22.49
N ASP A 27 -8.19 11.19 -23.19
CA ASP A 27 -7.36 12.24 -22.61
C ASP A 27 -8.11 13.04 -21.53
N GLU A 28 -9.42 13.27 -21.74
CA GLU A 28 -10.26 13.93 -20.73
C GLU A 28 -10.51 13.01 -19.54
N ALA A 29 -10.73 11.72 -19.74
CA ALA A 29 -10.90 10.75 -18.68
C ALA A 29 -9.64 10.62 -17.81
N MET A 30 -8.47 10.73 -18.37
CA MET A 30 -7.20 10.71 -17.65
C MET A 30 -7.02 11.90 -16.70
N LYS A 31 -7.63 13.05 -16.97
CA LYS A 31 -7.52 14.25 -16.12
C LYS A 31 -8.10 14.07 -14.71
N PHE A 32 -9.07 13.19 -14.52
CA PHE A 32 -9.66 12.89 -13.21
C PHE A 32 -9.31 11.50 -12.68
N HIS A 33 -8.17 10.96 -13.16
CA HIS A 33 -7.60 9.73 -12.63
C HIS A 33 -8.59 8.56 -12.58
N VAL A 34 -9.20 8.23 -13.75
CA VAL A 34 -9.97 6.98 -13.87
C VAL A 34 -9.04 5.79 -13.65
N PHE A 35 -9.56 4.76 -13.00
CA PHE A 35 -8.77 3.56 -12.72
C PHE A 35 -8.47 2.79 -14.00
N ARG A 36 -9.49 2.61 -14.86
CA ARG A 36 -9.32 1.94 -16.17
C ARG A 36 -10.31 2.47 -17.20
N TYR A 37 -9.81 2.55 -18.43
CA TYR A 37 -10.60 2.84 -19.63
C TYR A 37 -10.62 1.58 -20.51
N LEU A 38 -11.80 1.04 -20.80
CA LEU A 38 -11.97 -0.21 -21.53
C LEU A 38 -12.84 0.02 -22.77
N SER A 39 -12.37 -0.44 -23.94
CA SER A 39 -13.12 -0.41 -25.17
C SER A 39 -14.18 -1.51 -25.23
N LYS A 40 -15.32 -1.22 -25.84
CA LYS A 40 -16.30 -2.24 -26.21
C LYS A 40 -15.94 -2.86 -27.57
N PRO A 41 -16.10 -4.17 -27.79
CA PRO A 41 -16.58 -5.18 -26.83
C PRO A 41 -15.59 -5.43 -25.70
N VAL A 42 -16.11 -5.67 -24.49
CA VAL A 42 -15.29 -5.84 -23.29
C VAL A 42 -14.76 -7.26 -23.23
N ASP A 43 -13.45 -7.39 -23.12
CA ASP A 43 -12.81 -8.67 -22.80
C ASP A 43 -13.04 -8.97 -21.31
N GLU A 44 -13.78 -10.05 -21.03
CA GLU A 44 -14.13 -10.45 -19.68
C GLU A 44 -12.91 -10.74 -18.81
N LYS A 45 -11.90 -11.42 -19.34
CA LYS A 45 -10.66 -11.75 -18.59
C LYS A 45 -9.91 -10.48 -18.17
N ARG A 46 -9.83 -9.52 -19.09
CA ARG A 46 -9.22 -8.22 -18.83
C ARG A 46 -10.02 -7.43 -17.80
N LEU A 47 -11.36 -7.42 -17.91
CA LEU A 47 -12.23 -6.74 -16.95
C LEU A 47 -12.06 -7.33 -15.55
N PHE A 48 -12.17 -8.66 -15.40
CA PHE A 48 -12.03 -9.33 -14.11
C PHE A 48 -10.65 -9.13 -13.48
N ARG A 49 -9.58 -9.15 -14.27
CA ARG A 49 -8.24 -8.84 -13.78
C ARG A 49 -8.18 -7.42 -13.21
N ASN A 50 -8.65 -6.43 -13.97
CA ASN A 50 -8.66 -5.04 -13.53
C ASN A 50 -9.57 -4.80 -12.31
N MET A 51 -10.69 -5.51 -12.21
CA MET A 51 -11.55 -5.45 -11.03
C MET A 51 -10.85 -6.02 -9.79
N LYS A 52 -10.14 -7.15 -9.91
CA LYS A 52 -9.33 -7.69 -8.81
C LYS A 52 -8.26 -6.70 -8.35
N GLU A 53 -7.59 -6.04 -9.29
CA GLU A 53 -6.61 -4.98 -8.97
C GLU A 53 -7.26 -3.82 -8.22
N ALA A 54 -8.44 -3.37 -8.64
CA ALA A 54 -9.17 -2.29 -7.97
C ALA A 54 -9.58 -2.68 -6.54
N LEU A 55 -10.12 -3.88 -6.36
CA LEU A 55 -10.50 -4.40 -5.04
C LEU A 55 -9.29 -4.50 -4.12
N TYR A 56 -8.20 -5.07 -4.60
CA TYR A 56 -6.95 -5.16 -3.86
C TYR A 56 -6.44 -3.79 -3.41
N GLN A 57 -6.47 -2.77 -4.30
CA GLN A 57 -6.09 -1.41 -3.92
C GLN A 57 -7.05 -0.78 -2.90
N ILE A 58 -8.37 -1.03 -3.02
CA ILE A 58 -9.35 -0.53 -2.05
C ILE A 58 -9.11 -1.16 -0.68
N GLU A 59 -8.91 -2.47 -0.61
CA GLU A 59 -8.58 -3.18 0.62
C GLU A 59 -7.32 -2.62 1.27
N MET A 60 -6.26 -2.41 0.51
CA MET A 60 -5.01 -1.84 1.00
C MET A 60 -5.12 -0.40 1.50
N GLU A 61 -5.98 0.41 0.87
CA GLU A 61 -6.15 1.83 1.22
C GLU A 61 -7.09 2.04 2.41
N THR A 62 -7.91 1.06 2.77
CA THR A 62 -9.00 1.24 3.75
C THR A 62 -8.94 0.31 4.96
N GLU A 63 -7.97 -0.58 5.03
CA GLU A 63 -7.89 -1.52 6.15
C GLU A 63 -7.43 -0.82 7.42
N PRO A 64 -8.31 -0.73 8.46
CA PRO A 64 -7.96 -0.14 9.73
C PRO A 64 -7.07 -1.09 10.52
N VAL A 65 -5.96 -0.58 11.01
CA VAL A 65 -5.00 -1.30 11.85
C VAL A 65 -5.11 -0.78 13.28
N PRO A 66 -5.62 -1.56 14.23
CA PRO A 66 -5.63 -1.19 15.64
C PRO A 66 -4.22 -1.33 16.21
N ILE A 67 -3.73 -0.25 16.82
CA ILE A 67 -2.45 -0.18 17.51
C ILE A 67 -2.72 -0.10 19.00
N GLU A 68 -2.48 -1.19 19.72
CA GLU A 68 -2.57 -1.21 21.15
C GLU A 68 -1.29 -0.66 21.79
N THR A 69 -1.45 0.38 22.59
CA THR A 69 -0.38 1.05 23.35
C THR A 69 -0.66 0.94 24.86
N LYS A 70 0.26 1.39 25.68
CA LYS A 70 0.04 1.45 27.15
C LYS A 70 -1.10 2.38 27.57
N ASP A 71 -1.40 3.38 26.71
CA ASP A 71 -2.38 4.42 27.00
C ASP A 71 -3.77 4.14 26.37
N GLY A 72 -3.88 3.07 25.56
CA GLY A 72 -5.13 2.69 24.90
C GLY A 72 -4.93 2.17 23.47
N ILE A 73 -6.02 2.08 22.75
CA ILE A 73 -6.04 1.62 21.36
C ILE A 73 -6.19 2.81 20.41
N ILE A 74 -5.29 2.90 19.45
CA ILE A 74 -5.30 3.88 18.37
C ILE A 74 -5.58 3.14 17.07
N VAL A 75 -6.44 3.67 16.22
CA VAL A 75 -6.73 3.08 14.91
C VAL A 75 -6.08 3.94 13.84
N ARG A 76 -5.27 3.31 12.99
CA ARG A 76 -4.63 3.91 11.82
C ARG A 76 -5.00 3.16 10.56
N GLN A 77 -5.01 3.85 9.42
CA GLN A 77 -5.15 3.17 8.15
C GLN A 77 -3.82 2.51 7.78
N ALA A 78 -3.86 1.34 7.12
CA ALA A 78 -2.66 0.64 6.70
C ALA A 78 -1.72 1.53 5.87
N GLU A 79 -2.28 2.41 5.03
CA GLU A 79 -1.51 3.36 4.22
C GLU A 79 -0.76 4.43 5.04
N GLU A 80 -1.15 4.70 6.27
CA GLU A 80 -0.47 5.66 7.15
C GLU A 80 0.75 5.06 7.84
N ILE A 81 0.86 3.72 7.87
CA ILE A 81 1.99 3.02 8.50
C ILE A 81 3.12 2.89 7.49
N VAL A 82 4.27 3.48 7.80
CA VAL A 82 5.48 3.45 6.97
C VAL A 82 6.26 2.17 7.19
N TYR A 83 6.55 1.84 8.45
CA TYR A 83 7.19 0.60 8.84
C TYR A 83 7.01 0.32 10.34
N ILE A 84 7.33 -0.91 10.74
CA ILE A 84 7.40 -1.33 12.14
C ILE A 84 8.82 -1.79 12.40
N GLU A 85 9.37 -1.37 13.53
CA GLU A 85 10.69 -1.80 13.96
C GLU A 85 10.70 -2.26 15.41
N THR A 86 11.67 -3.11 15.75
CA THR A 86 12.03 -3.39 17.14
C THR A 86 13.37 -2.72 17.44
N ASP A 87 13.33 -1.73 18.32
CA ASP A 87 14.50 -1.10 18.92
C ASP A 87 14.52 -1.34 20.43
N ARG A 88 15.67 -1.77 20.99
CA ARG A 88 15.87 -1.97 22.43
C ARG A 88 14.74 -2.73 23.12
N ARG A 89 14.23 -3.80 22.49
CA ARG A 89 13.11 -4.64 22.92
C ARG A 89 11.71 -3.96 22.92
N LYS A 90 11.61 -2.78 22.34
CA LYS A 90 10.35 -2.07 22.14
C LYS A 90 9.96 -2.19 20.68
N THR A 91 8.68 -2.43 20.42
CA THR A 91 8.15 -2.42 19.06
C THR A 91 7.51 -1.07 18.80
N ASN A 92 8.03 -0.37 17.81
CA ASN A 92 7.58 0.94 17.38
C ASN A 92 6.90 0.85 16.02
N ILE A 93 5.77 1.51 15.89
CA ILE A 93 5.05 1.67 14.62
C ILE A 93 5.25 3.09 14.17
N ILE A 94 5.93 3.24 13.04
CA ILE A 94 6.22 4.53 12.43
C ILE A 94 5.13 4.83 11.41
N THR A 95 4.38 5.88 11.67
CA THR A 95 3.34 6.37 10.76
C THR A 95 3.81 7.64 10.05
N VAL A 96 2.99 8.15 9.14
CA VAL A 96 3.29 9.37 8.37
C VAL A 96 3.40 10.63 9.23
N ASP A 97 2.89 10.62 10.44
CA ASP A 97 2.81 11.80 11.31
C ASP A 97 3.48 11.59 12.67
N GLN A 98 3.60 10.37 13.18
CA GLN A 98 4.16 10.10 14.50
C GLN A 98 4.58 8.64 14.71
N VAL A 99 5.17 8.36 15.88
CA VAL A 99 5.63 7.02 16.28
C VAL A 99 4.82 6.55 17.46
N TYR A 100 4.36 5.29 17.41
CA TYR A 100 3.63 4.64 18.49
C TYR A 100 4.43 3.45 19.03
N GLU A 101 4.69 3.43 20.35
CA GLU A 101 5.19 2.23 21.05
C GLU A 101 4.01 1.29 21.31
N THR A 102 3.98 0.13 20.62
CA THR A 102 2.93 -0.88 20.86
C THR A 102 3.32 -1.88 21.93
N VAL A 103 2.30 -2.44 22.61
CA VAL A 103 2.49 -3.51 23.58
C VAL A 103 2.75 -4.87 22.94
N HIS A 104 2.43 -5.01 21.64
CA HIS A 104 2.61 -6.25 20.91
C HIS A 104 4.05 -6.41 20.39
N PRO A 105 4.65 -7.60 20.54
CA PRO A 105 5.94 -7.91 19.98
C PRO A 105 5.87 -8.04 18.43
N MET A 106 6.99 -7.90 17.76
CA MET A 106 7.10 -7.97 16.28
C MET A 106 6.45 -9.22 15.65
N ARG A 107 6.55 -10.37 16.31
CA ARG A 107 5.96 -11.62 15.81
C ARG A 107 4.43 -11.58 15.68
N ASP A 108 3.76 -10.79 16.53
CA ASP A 108 2.31 -10.66 16.51
C ASP A 108 1.91 -9.75 15.35
N TRP A 109 2.72 -8.75 15.04
CA TRP A 109 2.52 -7.85 13.90
C TRP A 109 2.66 -8.54 12.55
N ASP A 110 3.53 -9.54 12.41
CA ASP A 110 3.62 -10.36 11.19
C ASP A 110 2.31 -11.12 10.92
N THR A 111 1.58 -11.48 11.97
CA THR A 111 0.27 -12.12 11.85
C THR A 111 -0.88 -11.11 11.68
N LEU A 112 -0.82 -9.98 12.39
CA LEU A 112 -1.86 -8.94 12.35
C LEU A 112 -1.88 -8.18 11.01
N LEU A 113 -0.71 -8.00 10.37
CA LEU A 113 -0.57 -7.28 9.10
C LEU A 113 -0.50 -8.25 7.91
N GLN A 114 -1.50 -9.11 7.76
CA GLN A 114 -1.67 -9.93 6.54
C GLN A 114 -2.18 -9.10 5.34
N ILE A 115 -1.84 -7.83 5.30
CA ILE A 115 -2.19 -6.88 4.25
C ILE A 115 -1.07 -6.91 3.22
N GLY A 116 -1.41 -7.09 1.95
CA GLY A 116 -0.43 -7.34 0.88
C GLY A 116 0.57 -6.23 0.59
N CYS A 117 0.45 -5.03 1.20
CA CYS A 117 1.48 -3.99 1.12
C CYS A 117 2.60 -4.13 2.16
N PHE A 118 2.42 -4.96 3.19
CA PHE A 118 3.46 -5.18 4.21
C PHE A 118 4.32 -6.39 3.91
N PHE A 119 5.60 -6.28 4.25
CA PHE A 119 6.55 -7.37 4.11
C PHE A 119 7.56 -7.37 5.26
N GLN A 120 7.75 -8.52 5.92
CA GLN A 120 8.77 -8.68 6.93
C GLN A 120 10.15 -8.91 6.29
N THR A 121 10.95 -7.86 6.21
CA THR A 121 12.29 -7.90 5.63
C THR A 121 13.34 -8.50 6.57
N HIS A 122 13.16 -8.29 7.87
CA HIS A 122 14.03 -8.76 8.93
C HIS A 122 13.21 -9.10 10.18
N ARG A 123 13.75 -9.92 11.10
CA ARG A 123 13.09 -10.21 12.39
C ARG A 123 12.71 -8.96 13.22
N SER A 124 13.35 -7.83 12.93
CA SER A 124 13.13 -6.54 13.59
C SER A 124 12.50 -5.49 12.69
N PHE A 125 12.08 -5.84 11.47
CA PHE A 125 11.49 -4.90 10.53
C PHE A 125 10.35 -5.53 9.72
N ILE A 126 9.19 -4.87 9.75
CA ILE A 126 8.11 -5.04 8.77
C ILE A 126 7.96 -3.69 8.06
N ILE A 127 8.02 -3.67 6.75
CA ILE A 127 7.92 -2.46 5.95
C ILE A 127 6.64 -2.42 5.13
N ASN A 128 6.16 -1.23 4.87
CA ASN A 128 5.13 -1.00 3.88
C ASN A 128 5.77 -0.72 2.52
N MET A 129 5.52 -1.57 1.54
CA MET A 129 6.10 -1.50 0.19
C MET A 129 5.72 -0.22 -0.56
N ARG A 130 4.66 0.46 -0.15
CA ARG A 130 4.25 1.78 -0.68
C ARG A 130 5.34 2.83 -0.53
N TYR A 131 6.13 2.75 0.52
CA TYR A 131 7.17 3.74 0.86
C TYR A 131 8.56 3.37 0.36
N VAL A 132 8.72 2.23 -0.29
CA VAL A 132 10.01 1.78 -0.82
C VAL A 132 10.47 2.67 -1.97
N THR A 133 11.63 3.28 -1.83
CA THR A 133 12.27 4.10 -2.86
C THR A 133 13.41 3.35 -3.57
N SER A 134 14.10 2.48 -2.84
CA SER A 134 15.15 1.62 -3.40
C SER A 134 15.45 0.44 -2.47
N PHE A 135 16.12 -0.58 -2.96
CA PHE A 135 16.62 -1.66 -2.12
C PHE A 135 17.87 -2.32 -2.70
N THR A 136 18.69 -2.88 -1.82
CA THR A 136 19.87 -3.68 -2.11
C THR A 136 19.66 -5.11 -1.63
N LYS A 137 20.71 -5.94 -1.61
CA LYS A 137 20.63 -7.31 -1.06
C LYS A 137 20.50 -7.34 0.47
N ASP A 138 20.84 -6.25 1.14
CA ASP A 138 20.95 -6.20 2.61
C ASP A 138 20.09 -5.10 3.25
N THR A 139 19.55 -4.16 2.46
CA THR A 139 18.79 -3.01 2.96
C THR A 139 17.65 -2.63 2.03
N VAL A 140 16.61 -2.02 2.62
CA VAL A 140 15.51 -1.36 1.92
C VAL A 140 15.47 0.10 2.39
N THR A 141 15.42 1.03 1.45
CA THR A 141 15.26 2.46 1.72
C THR A 141 13.81 2.86 1.56
N LEU A 142 13.28 3.56 2.55
CA LEU A 142 11.91 4.02 2.62
C LEU A 142 11.87 5.55 2.62
N ALA A 143 10.87 6.14 1.97
CA ALA A 143 10.54 7.55 2.14
C ALA A 143 9.88 7.75 3.51
N GLY A 144 10.46 8.58 4.33
CA GLY A 144 9.89 8.91 5.64
C GLY A 144 8.89 10.06 5.62
N PRO A 145 8.14 10.25 6.71
CA PRO A 145 7.11 11.28 6.84
C PRO A 145 7.67 12.71 6.80
N ASP A 146 8.91 12.88 7.22
CA ASP A 146 9.64 14.15 7.29
C ASP A 146 10.47 14.46 6.03
N GLY A 147 10.32 13.64 4.98
CA GLY A 147 11.12 13.71 3.76
C GLY A 147 12.52 13.12 3.89
N GLN A 148 12.88 12.55 5.06
CA GLN A 148 14.12 11.81 5.24
C GLN A 148 14.00 10.38 4.73
N ALA A 149 15.13 9.79 4.38
CA ALA A 149 15.19 8.39 4.00
C ALA A 149 15.45 7.52 5.23
N TYR A 150 14.62 6.52 5.44
CA TYR A 150 14.80 5.50 6.48
C TYR A 150 15.34 4.21 5.86
N THR A 151 16.17 3.51 6.60
CA THR A 151 16.78 2.26 6.13
C THR A 151 16.37 1.09 7.02
N ALA A 152 15.69 0.12 6.43
CA ALA A 152 15.36 -1.15 7.06
C ALA A 152 16.33 -2.25 6.62
N TYR A 153 16.66 -3.17 7.50
CA TYR A 153 17.48 -4.34 7.15
C TYR A 153 16.68 -5.34 6.32
N LEU A 154 17.35 -5.93 5.33
CA LEU A 154 16.83 -7.03 4.51
C LEU A 154 17.75 -8.24 4.67
N THR A 155 17.20 -9.37 5.09
CA THR A 155 18.02 -10.58 5.17
C THR A 155 18.27 -11.18 3.79
N LYS A 156 19.45 -11.76 3.59
CA LYS A 156 19.79 -12.48 2.33
C LYS A 156 18.75 -13.55 1.99
N ARG A 157 18.21 -14.22 3.00
CA ARG A 157 17.15 -15.22 2.84
C ARG A 157 15.86 -14.63 2.26
N ASN A 158 15.49 -13.42 2.69
CA ASN A 158 14.23 -12.77 2.30
C ASN A 158 14.37 -11.96 0.99
N TYR A 159 15.60 -11.75 0.49
CA TYR A 159 15.82 -10.91 -0.69
C TYR A 159 15.00 -11.33 -1.91
N SER A 160 15.05 -12.61 -2.29
CA SER A 160 14.32 -13.10 -3.48
C SER A 160 12.81 -13.02 -3.29
N SER A 161 12.32 -13.38 -2.10
CA SER A 161 10.89 -13.31 -1.76
C SER A 161 10.40 -11.87 -1.73
N PHE A 162 11.19 -10.97 -1.12
CA PHE A 162 10.87 -9.53 -1.10
C PHE A 162 10.83 -8.93 -2.51
N LYS A 163 11.85 -9.22 -3.33
CA LYS A 163 11.90 -8.76 -4.72
C LYS A 163 10.65 -9.16 -5.49
N ASN A 164 10.25 -10.43 -5.40
CA ASN A 164 9.06 -10.93 -6.07
C ASN A 164 7.79 -10.26 -5.55
N ALA A 165 7.63 -10.14 -4.22
CA ALA A 165 6.49 -9.47 -3.60
C ALA A 165 6.41 -7.99 -4.02
N PHE A 166 7.54 -7.29 -4.07
CA PHE A 166 7.59 -5.88 -4.46
C PHE A 166 7.21 -5.67 -5.94
N PHE A 167 7.67 -6.54 -6.85
CA PHE A 167 7.26 -6.45 -8.25
C PHE A 167 5.77 -6.74 -8.43
N LEU A 168 5.22 -7.76 -7.74
CA LEU A 168 3.77 -8.00 -7.75
C LEU A 168 2.97 -6.82 -7.19
N TYR A 169 3.48 -6.20 -6.12
CA TYR A 169 2.89 -4.99 -5.57
C TYR A 169 2.88 -3.84 -6.59
N LEU A 170 4.01 -3.58 -7.28
CA LEU A 170 4.08 -2.54 -8.32
C LEU A 170 3.14 -2.83 -9.48
N GLU A 171 3.06 -4.09 -9.96
CA GLU A 171 2.13 -4.49 -11.01
C GLU A 171 0.66 -4.27 -10.64
N SER A 172 0.33 -4.39 -9.35
CA SER A 172 -1.03 -4.13 -8.84
C SER A 172 -1.35 -2.64 -8.68
N THR A 173 -0.32 -1.79 -8.65
CA THR A 173 -0.45 -0.34 -8.36
C THR A 173 -0.39 0.52 -9.62
N ILE A 174 0.11 -0.03 -10.76
CA ILE A 174 0.12 0.59 -12.08
C ILE A 174 -1.15 0.23 -12.85
#